data_f3777d7aa12114dbc2f30dac08eed226
#
_entry.id   f3777d7aa12114dbc2f30dac08eed226
#
_cell.length_a   1.000
_cell.length_b   1.000
_cell.length_c   1.000
_cell.angle_alpha   90.00
_cell.angle_beta   90.00
_cell.angle_gamma   90.00
#
_symmetry.space_group_name_H-M   'P 1'
#
loop_
_entity.id
_entity.type
_entity.pdbx_description
1 polymer ?
#
loop_
_entity_poly.entity_id
_entity_poly.type
_entity_poly.pdbx_seq_one_letter_code
_entity_poly.pdbx_strand_id
1 'polypeptide(L)'
;GGDYSQGTPYQDGYQKGWEILALAEMQVDFCTLGNHEFDVGDQAVENSWVNARKNRLRYGVYHKLPQLLVSNMFIKYNANGEPISYTSADIRPNDLSTNAFGAGAYAKTGAKNYAIRQVAGYRVGLFALEGEESYGYCKNSDLTRMDCAEVARVYARFLKEEKGCDLVIAISHCGMEEDRATARAQEGFLDVIQNAHDHLAYDQPIVENGVIM
;
A
#
# COMPACT_ATOMS: atom_id res chain seq x y z
N GLY A 1 -7.45 -2.82 3.02
CA GLY A 1 -6.20 -2.13 2.83
C GLY A 1 -5.79 -1.29 4.02
N GLY A 2 -4.63 -1.50 4.64
CA GLY A 2 -4.11 -0.69 5.74
C GLY A 2 -4.81 -0.90 7.10
N ASP A 3 -4.36 -0.14 8.12
CA ASP A 3 -4.89 -0.12 9.48
C ASP A 3 -4.96 -1.50 10.15
N TYR A 4 -3.96 -2.34 9.91
CA TYR A 4 -3.85 -3.63 10.57
C TYR A 4 -3.18 -3.53 11.96
N SER A 5 -2.56 -2.39 12.29
CA SER A 5 -1.86 -2.15 13.58
C SER A 5 -2.74 -1.47 14.63
N GLN A 6 -3.98 -1.15 14.34
CA GLN A 6 -4.88 -0.48 15.25
C GLN A 6 -5.42 -1.45 16.33
N GLY A 7 -5.54 -0.94 17.56
CA GLY A 7 -6.14 -1.64 18.68
C GLY A 7 -5.14 -2.28 19.62
N THR A 8 -5.50 -2.27 20.89
CA THR A 8 -4.58 -2.35 22.00
C THR A 8 -3.67 -3.58 22.08
N PRO A 9 -4.11 -4.85 21.93
CA PRO A 9 -3.13 -5.94 22.06
C PRO A 9 -2.17 -6.02 20.87
N TYR A 10 -2.61 -5.60 19.68
CA TYR A 10 -1.82 -5.70 18.46
C TYR A 10 -0.85 -4.54 18.33
N GLN A 11 -1.27 -3.32 18.67
CA GLN A 11 -0.40 -2.16 18.70
C GLN A 11 0.75 -2.32 19.69
N ASP A 12 0.49 -2.89 20.88
CA ASP A 12 1.53 -3.25 21.84
C ASP A 12 2.47 -4.36 21.32
N GLY A 13 2.02 -5.12 20.35
CA GLY A 13 2.75 -6.19 19.70
C GLY A 13 3.67 -5.76 18.57
N TYR A 14 3.71 -4.47 18.16
CA TYR A 14 4.48 -4.01 17.00
C TYR A 14 5.96 -4.41 17.04
N GLN A 15 6.58 -4.42 18.20
CA GLN A 15 7.96 -4.88 18.37
C GLN A 15 8.15 -6.38 18.08
N LYS A 16 7.08 -7.15 18.05
CA LYS A 16 7.09 -8.61 17.79
C LYS A 16 6.52 -8.97 16.44
N GLY A 17 5.81 -8.04 15.78
CA GLY A 17 5.15 -8.22 14.49
C GLY A 17 3.93 -9.14 14.54
N TRP A 18 3.19 -9.13 15.63
CA TRP A 18 2.02 -10.01 15.82
C TRP A 18 0.92 -9.72 14.82
N GLU A 19 0.67 -8.46 14.48
CA GLU A 19 -0.29 -8.02 13.48
C GLU A 19 -0.01 -8.61 12.10
N ILE A 20 1.26 -8.61 11.70
CA ILE A 20 1.69 -9.21 10.43
C ILE A 20 1.57 -10.73 10.44
N LEU A 21 1.85 -11.36 11.59
CA LEU A 21 1.69 -12.79 11.76
C LEU A 21 0.20 -13.20 11.73
N ALA A 22 -0.69 -12.37 12.28
CA ALA A 22 -2.14 -12.57 12.19
C ALA A 22 -2.61 -12.52 10.72
N LEU A 23 -2.15 -11.52 9.95
CA LEU A 23 -2.43 -11.45 8.51
C LEU A 23 -1.94 -12.71 7.75
N ALA A 24 -0.78 -13.25 8.15
CA ALA A 24 -0.26 -14.48 7.55
C ALA A 24 -1.15 -15.69 7.86
N GLU A 25 -1.61 -15.83 9.12
CA GLU A 25 -2.53 -16.91 9.50
C GLU A 25 -3.90 -16.78 8.82
N MET A 26 -4.35 -15.57 8.56
CA MET A 26 -5.53 -15.28 7.74
C MET A 26 -5.29 -15.52 6.24
N GLN A 27 -4.07 -15.89 5.84
CA GLN A 27 -3.65 -16.12 4.47
C GLN A 27 -3.86 -14.90 3.54
N VAL A 28 -3.65 -13.69 4.07
CA VAL A 28 -3.66 -12.46 3.29
C VAL A 28 -2.43 -12.45 2.37
N ASP A 29 -2.63 -12.30 1.07
CA ASP A 29 -1.55 -12.27 0.08
C ASP A 29 -0.85 -10.92 0.00
N PHE A 30 -1.62 -9.83 0.08
CA PHE A 30 -1.15 -8.44 -0.08
C PHE A 30 -1.79 -7.52 0.94
N CYS A 31 -1.04 -6.52 1.37
CA CYS A 31 -1.55 -5.42 2.19
C CYS A 31 -0.84 -4.12 1.83
N THR A 32 -1.42 -3.00 2.26
CA THR A 32 -0.80 -1.68 2.22
C THR A 32 -0.68 -1.12 3.64
N LEU A 33 -0.18 0.08 3.76
CA LEU A 33 -0.22 0.87 4.99
C LEU A 33 -1.52 1.68 5.02
N GLY A 34 -1.98 2.01 6.21
CA GLY A 34 -2.96 3.04 6.49
C GLY A 34 -2.37 4.00 7.53
N ASN A 35 -3.17 4.93 8.05
CA ASN A 35 -2.67 5.92 9.00
C ASN A 35 -2.23 5.32 10.35
N HIS A 36 -2.86 4.26 10.80
CA HIS A 36 -2.54 3.66 12.11
C HIS A 36 -1.22 2.89 12.15
N GLU A 37 -0.68 2.50 11.01
CA GLU A 37 0.68 1.97 10.97
C GLU A 37 1.73 3.01 11.39
N PHE A 38 1.41 4.31 11.28
CA PHE A 38 2.29 5.43 11.61
C PHE A 38 2.09 6.00 13.01
N ASP A 39 1.18 5.49 13.83
CA ASP A 39 0.89 6.00 15.17
C ASP A 39 2.14 6.07 16.06
N VAL A 40 3.06 5.12 15.88
CA VAL A 40 4.33 5.02 16.61
C VAL A 40 5.55 5.38 15.73
N GLY A 41 5.30 5.89 14.52
CA GLY A 41 6.31 6.34 13.55
C GLY A 41 6.87 5.26 12.65
N ASP A 42 7.61 5.68 11.62
CA ASP A 42 8.14 4.82 10.55
C ASP A 42 9.00 3.66 11.04
N GLN A 43 9.79 3.86 12.09
CA GLN A 43 10.63 2.81 12.64
C GLN A 43 9.81 1.66 13.23
N ALA A 44 8.61 1.93 13.75
CA ALA A 44 7.71 0.90 14.26
C ALA A 44 7.18 0.03 13.12
N VAL A 45 6.83 0.63 11.98
CA VAL A 45 6.45 -0.12 10.77
C VAL A 45 7.56 -1.08 10.36
N GLU A 46 8.80 -0.58 10.21
CA GLU A 46 9.94 -1.43 9.85
C GLU A 46 10.16 -2.57 10.86
N ASN A 47 10.16 -2.25 12.16
CA ASN A 47 10.39 -3.21 13.23
C ASN A 47 9.34 -4.32 13.22
N SER A 48 8.08 -3.99 13.02
CA SER A 48 6.97 -4.94 12.96
C SER A 48 7.21 -5.98 11.86
N TRP A 49 7.50 -5.56 10.65
CA TRP A 49 7.77 -6.44 9.51
C TRP A 49 9.05 -7.27 9.68
N VAL A 50 10.14 -6.66 10.13
CA VAL A 50 11.41 -7.36 10.38
C VAL A 50 11.22 -8.43 11.46
N ASN A 51 10.54 -8.10 12.54
CA ASN A 51 10.31 -9.01 13.67
C ASN A 51 9.29 -10.12 13.33
N ALA A 52 8.26 -9.83 12.55
CA ALA A 52 7.36 -10.87 12.03
C ALA A 52 8.16 -11.92 11.24
N ARG A 53 9.01 -11.51 10.30
CA ARG A 53 9.86 -12.42 9.53
C ARG A 53 10.78 -13.26 10.40
N LYS A 54 11.43 -12.62 11.38
CA LYS A 54 12.38 -13.24 12.30
C LYS A 54 11.73 -14.25 13.23
N ASN A 55 10.51 -13.94 13.68
CA ASN A 55 9.86 -14.67 14.77
C ASN A 55 8.76 -15.62 14.30
N ARG A 56 8.34 -15.62 13.04
CA ARG A 56 7.18 -16.38 12.57
C ARG A 56 7.21 -17.87 12.97
N LEU A 57 8.32 -18.54 12.77
CA LEU A 57 8.45 -19.97 13.11
C LEU A 57 8.44 -20.21 14.64
N ARG A 58 8.98 -19.27 15.42
CA ARG A 58 8.93 -19.34 16.90
C ARG A 58 7.49 -19.25 17.41
N TYR A 59 6.62 -18.52 16.71
CA TYR A 59 5.20 -18.41 17.06
C TYR A 59 4.31 -19.43 16.32
N GLY A 60 4.90 -20.39 15.62
CA GLY A 60 4.16 -21.45 14.92
C GLY A 60 3.46 -20.99 13.65
N VAL A 61 3.81 -19.81 13.12
CA VAL A 61 3.24 -19.29 11.88
C VAL A 61 4.03 -19.83 10.69
N TYR A 62 3.42 -20.75 9.95
CA TYR A 62 4.03 -21.41 8.79
C TYR A 62 3.58 -20.82 7.46
N HIS A 63 2.48 -20.10 7.44
CA HIS A 63 1.98 -19.41 6.25
C HIS A 63 2.93 -18.30 5.82
N LYS A 64 2.91 -18.00 4.52
CA LYS A 64 3.72 -16.92 3.94
C LYS A 64 3.23 -15.58 4.49
N LEU A 65 4.15 -14.70 4.87
CA LEU A 65 3.79 -13.32 5.21
C LEU A 65 3.21 -12.62 3.98
N PRO A 66 2.24 -11.70 4.15
CA PRO A 66 1.72 -10.91 3.05
C PRO A 66 2.85 -10.10 2.39
N GLN A 67 2.66 -9.71 1.15
CA GLN A 67 3.52 -8.74 0.48
C GLN A 67 3.00 -7.34 0.78
N LEU A 68 3.81 -6.54 1.46
CA LEU A 68 3.53 -5.12 1.64
C LEU A 68 3.71 -4.39 0.31
N LEU A 69 2.72 -3.59 -0.08
CA LEU A 69 2.78 -2.69 -1.24
C LEU A 69 2.74 -1.24 -0.74
N VAL A 70 3.62 -0.40 -1.30
CA VAL A 70 3.69 1.03 -1.01
C VAL A 70 4.02 1.74 -2.33
N SER A 71 3.06 2.43 -2.93
CA SER A 71 3.20 2.93 -4.30
C SER A 71 3.21 4.45 -4.41
N ASN A 72 2.50 5.17 -3.52
CA ASN A 72 2.39 6.63 -3.58
C ASN A 72 3.01 7.38 -2.40
N MET A 73 3.73 6.70 -1.52
CA MET A 73 4.46 7.35 -0.42
C MET A 73 5.95 7.41 -0.74
N PHE A 74 6.61 8.54 -0.39
CA PHE A 74 7.96 8.88 -0.77
C PHE A 74 8.70 9.53 0.39
N ILE A 75 10.04 9.51 0.38
CA ILE A 75 10.85 10.19 1.39
C ILE A 75 10.58 11.70 1.31
N LYS A 76 10.28 12.31 2.45
CA LYS A 76 9.91 13.72 2.56
C LYS A 76 11.10 14.68 2.44
N TYR A 77 12.27 14.27 2.93
CA TYR A 77 13.46 15.08 2.98
C TYR A 77 14.65 14.39 2.32
N ASN A 78 15.51 15.19 1.68
CA ASN A 78 16.80 14.71 1.18
C ASN A 78 17.83 14.55 2.32
N ALA A 79 19.03 14.07 1.98
CA ALA A 79 20.12 13.87 2.96
C ALA A 79 20.57 15.15 3.67
N ASN A 80 20.24 16.33 3.14
CA ASN A 80 20.56 17.63 3.73
C ASN A 80 19.40 18.17 4.61
N GLY A 81 18.29 17.42 4.73
CA GLY A 81 17.11 17.87 5.48
C GLY A 81 16.20 18.83 4.72
N GLU A 82 16.37 18.97 3.40
CA GLU A 82 15.54 19.84 2.57
C GLU A 82 14.33 19.07 2.03
N PRO A 83 13.11 19.66 1.99
CA PRO A 83 11.94 18.99 1.42
C PRO A 83 12.14 18.63 -0.06
N ILE A 84 11.75 17.42 -0.43
CA ILE A 84 11.75 16.98 -1.82
C ILE A 84 10.37 17.24 -2.41
N SER A 85 10.32 17.86 -3.59
CA SER A 85 9.10 18.01 -4.37
C SER A 85 9.06 16.95 -5.44
N TYR A 86 7.98 16.16 -5.50
CA TYR A 86 7.76 15.11 -6.48
C TYR A 86 6.71 15.52 -7.51
N THR A 87 6.89 15.04 -8.73
CA THR A 87 5.95 15.19 -9.84
C THR A 87 5.59 13.81 -10.43
N SER A 88 4.57 13.73 -11.25
CA SER A 88 4.22 12.48 -11.93
C SER A 88 5.37 11.88 -12.76
N ALA A 89 6.32 12.69 -13.22
CA ALA A 89 7.52 12.22 -13.94
C ALA A 89 8.49 11.44 -13.03
N ASP A 90 8.37 11.61 -11.71
CA ASP A 90 9.19 10.90 -10.73
C ASP A 90 8.63 9.52 -10.38
N ILE A 91 7.40 9.22 -10.78
CA ILE A 91 6.78 7.91 -10.56
C ILE A 91 7.40 6.89 -11.53
N ARG A 92 8.23 6.01 -10.99
CA ARG A 92 8.94 4.97 -11.75
C ARG A 92 8.66 3.59 -11.18
N PRO A 93 7.59 2.91 -11.62
CA PRO A 93 7.16 1.63 -11.04
C PRO A 93 8.26 0.55 -11.02
N ASN A 94 9.12 0.53 -12.04
CA ASN A 94 10.24 -0.44 -12.14
C ASN A 94 11.45 -0.08 -11.29
N ASP A 95 11.56 1.16 -10.80
CA ASP A 95 12.75 1.60 -10.07
C ASP A 95 12.63 1.29 -8.58
N LEU A 96 13.15 0.14 -8.18
CA LEU A 96 13.30 -0.25 -6.78
C LEU A 96 14.62 0.24 -6.17
N SER A 97 15.48 0.89 -6.98
CA SER A 97 16.85 1.24 -6.58
C SER A 97 16.94 2.58 -5.84
N THR A 98 15.95 3.43 -5.98
CA THR A 98 15.95 4.73 -5.29
C THR A 98 15.25 4.61 -3.95
N ASN A 99 15.99 4.86 -2.87
CA ASN A 99 15.43 4.98 -1.52
C ASN A 99 14.34 6.08 -1.41
N ALA A 100 14.13 6.82 -2.47
CA ALA A 100 13.14 7.91 -2.52
C ALA A 100 11.71 7.42 -2.70
N PHE A 101 11.50 6.24 -3.32
CA PHE A 101 10.16 5.73 -3.62
C PHE A 101 9.68 4.77 -2.54
N GLY A 102 8.39 4.78 -2.25
CA GLY A 102 7.71 4.11 -1.16
C GLY A 102 8.29 2.77 -0.71
N ALA A 103 8.42 1.80 -1.63
CA ALA A 103 9.05 0.52 -1.31
C ALA A 103 10.53 0.65 -0.94
N GLY A 104 11.25 1.63 -1.49
CA GLY A 104 12.65 1.90 -1.14
C GLY A 104 12.79 2.43 0.28
N ALA A 105 11.91 3.32 0.72
CA ALA A 105 11.88 3.84 2.09
C ALA A 105 11.70 2.72 3.12
N TYR A 106 10.96 1.66 2.75
CA TYR A 106 10.73 0.49 3.59
C TYR A 106 11.46 -0.77 3.10
N ALA A 107 12.66 -0.63 2.52
CA ALA A 107 13.42 -1.76 1.98
C ALA A 107 13.60 -2.92 2.97
N LYS A 108 13.81 -2.63 4.26
CA LYS A 108 13.93 -3.65 5.32
C LYS A 108 12.63 -4.43 5.55
N THR A 109 11.47 -3.88 5.22
CA THR A 109 10.19 -4.60 5.29
C THR A 109 10.01 -5.56 4.13
N GLY A 110 10.77 -5.42 3.04
CA GLY A 110 10.58 -6.11 1.77
C GLY A 110 9.37 -5.59 1.01
N ALA A 111 8.95 -4.35 1.29
CA ALA A 111 7.90 -3.67 0.54
C ALA A 111 8.20 -3.62 -0.95
N LYS A 112 7.15 -3.54 -1.76
CA LYS A 112 7.24 -3.39 -3.21
C LYS A 112 6.32 -2.28 -3.68
N ASN A 113 6.70 -1.66 -4.80
CA ASN A 113 5.88 -0.64 -5.44
C ASN A 113 4.62 -1.24 -6.09
N TYR A 114 4.70 -2.46 -6.58
CA TYR A 114 3.59 -3.23 -7.17
C TYR A 114 3.85 -4.73 -7.06
N ALA A 115 2.84 -5.52 -7.35
CA ALA A 115 2.95 -6.97 -7.48
C ALA A 115 2.20 -7.46 -8.71
N ILE A 116 2.59 -8.64 -9.20
CA ILE A 116 1.87 -9.37 -10.24
C ILE A 116 1.62 -10.79 -9.75
N ARG A 117 0.39 -11.25 -9.91
CA ARG A 117 -0.05 -12.59 -9.50
C ARG A 117 -0.80 -13.28 -10.63
N GLN A 118 -0.58 -14.58 -10.78
CA GLN A 118 -1.44 -15.43 -11.62
C GLN A 118 -2.58 -15.96 -10.76
N VAL A 119 -3.82 -15.69 -11.18
CA VAL A 119 -5.04 -16.14 -10.49
C VAL A 119 -6.01 -16.70 -11.53
N ALA A 120 -6.32 -17.97 -11.43
CA ALA A 120 -7.27 -18.66 -12.34
C ALA A 120 -6.98 -18.43 -13.84
N GLY A 121 -5.71 -18.35 -14.21
CA GLY A 121 -5.27 -18.11 -15.59
C GLY A 121 -5.12 -16.64 -15.99
N TYR A 122 -5.60 -15.72 -15.17
CA TYR A 122 -5.46 -14.28 -15.39
C TYR A 122 -4.19 -13.72 -14.72
N ARG A 123 -3.57 -12.76 -15.38
CA ARG A 123 -2.44 -12.00 -14.87
C ARG A 123 -2.95 -10.74 -14.17
N VAL A 124 -2.89 -10.73 -12.83
CA VAL A 124 -3.43 -9.65 -11.99
C VAL A 124 -2.28 -8.77 -11.51
N GLY A 125 -2.35 -7.47 -11.82
CA GLY A 125 -1.44 -6.45 -11.32
C GLY A 125 -2.03 -5.75 -10.09
N LEU A 126 -1.20 -5.49 -9.08
CA LEU A 126 -1.63 -4.82 -7.85
C LEU A 126 -0.65 -3.70 -7.49
N PHE A 127 -1.18 -2.58 -7.02
CA PHE A 127 -0.43 -1.48 -6.42
C PHE A 127 -1.22 -0.90 -5.24
N ALA A 128 -0.66 0.05 -4.50
CA ALA A 128 -1.25 0.54 -3.26
C ALA A 128 -1.33 2.06 -3.20
N LEU A 129 -2.35 2.58 -2.51
CA LEU A 129 -2.59 4.02 -2.36
C LEU A 129 -2.87 4.36 -0.89
N GLU A 130 -2.25 5.43 -0.42
CA GLU A 130 -2.53 6.12 0.84
C GLU A 130 -3.19 7.46 0.51
N GLY A 131 -4.37 7.72 1.12
CA GLY A 131 -5.19 8.89 0.84
C GLY A 131 -4.70 10.17 1.49
N GLU A 132 -5.27 11.30 1.08
CA GLU A 132 -4.93 12.61 1.65
C GLU A 132 -5.41 12.76 3.08
N GLU A 133 -6.67 12.38 3.33
CA GLU A 133 -7.24 12.45 4.68
C GLU A 133 -6.50 11.50 5.62
N SER A 134 -6.34 10.24 5.23
CA SER A 134 -5.61 9.24 5.98
C SER A 134 -4.18 9.69 6.29
N TYR A 135 -3.46 10.16 5.28
CA TYR A 135 -2.11 10.70 5.46
C TYR A 135 -2.07 11.90 6.43
N GLY A 136 -3.13 12.70 6.48
CA GLY A 136 -3.27 13.80 7.44
C GLY A 136 -3.12 13.39 8.90
N TYR A 137 -3.37 12.12 9.22
CA TYR A 137 -3.15 11.53 10.55
C TYR A 137 -1.73 10.96 10.74
N CYS A 138 -0.93 10.79 9.68
CA CYS A 138 0.43 10.23 9.74
C CYS A 138 1.48 11.25 10.24
N LYS A 139 1.21 11.94 11.36
CA LYS A 139 2.03 13.06 11.87
C LYS A 139 3.45 12.66 12.25
N ASN A 140 3.68 11.40 12.53
CA ASN A 140 4.97 10.86 12.95
C ASN A 140 5.76 10.22 11.80
N SER A 141 5.33 10.44 10.54
CA SER A 141 6.00 9.89 9.37
C SER A 141 6.93 10.91 8.72
N ASP A 142 8.12 10.44 8.34
CA ASP A 142 9.10 11.15 7.50
C ASP A 142 8.84 10.95 5.99
N LEU A 143 7.73 10.30 5.63
CA LEU A 143 7.29 10.17 4.26
C LEU A 143 6.35 11.31 3.87
N THR A 144 6.25 11.55 2.58
CA THR A 144 5.20 12.34 1.94
C THR A 144 4.43 11.46 0.97
N ARG A 145 3.28 11.90 0.51
CA ARG A 145 2.50 11.18 -0.50
C ARG A 145 2.39 11.97 -1.79
N MET A 146 2.11 11.28 -2.87
CA MET A 146 1.66 11.88 -4.12
C MET A 146 0.16 11.64 -4.32
N ASP A 147 -0.44 12.45 -5.18
CA ASP A 147 -1.85 12.37 -5.53
C ASP A 147 -2.23 10.97 -6.02
N CYS A 148 -3.33 10.43 -5.47
CA CYS A 148 -3.76 9.08 -5.74
C CYS A 148 -4.16 8.87 -7.19
N ALA A 149 -4.82 9.84 -7.82
CA ALA A 149 -5.25 9.73 -9.21
C ALA A 149 -4.06 9.74 -10.18
N GLU A 150 -3.05 10.56 -9.90
CA GLU A 150 -1.81 10.59 -10.71
C GLU A 150 -1.03 9.29 -10.61
N VAL A 151 -0.83 8.79 -9.39
CA VAL A 151 -0.11 7.54 -9.14
C VAL A 151 -0.88 6.36 -9.76
N ALA A 152 -2.19 6.29 -9.54
CA ALA A 152 -3.03 5.24 -10.12
C ALA A 152 -2.95 5.22 -11.65
N ARG A 153 -2.96 6.38 -12.30
CA ARG A 153 -2.84 6.48 -13.77
C ARG A 153 -1.53 5.88 -14.28
N VAL A 154 -0.42 6.22 -13.63
CA VAL A 154 0.91 5.71 -14.03
C VAL A 154 1.01 4.19 -13.79
N TYR A 155 0.63 3.71 -12.60
CA TYR A 155 0.73 2.29 -12.29
C TYR A 155 -0.25 1.43 -13.09
N ALA A 156 -1.49 1.88 -13.25
CA ALA A 156 -2.48 1.12 -13.98
C ALA A 156 -2.09 0.96 -15.47
N ARG A 157 -1.68 2.05 -16.11
CA ARG A 157 -1.17 2.00 -17.49
C ARG A 157 0.06 1.09 -17.59
N PHE A 158 1.04 1.25 -16.74
CA PHE A 158 2.25 0.43 -16.71
C PHE A 158 1.93 -1.08 -16.56
N LEU A 159 1.04 -1.43 -15.65
CA LEU A 159 0.65 -2.82 -15.41
C LEU A 159 -0.10 -3.41 -16.61
N LYS A 160 -0.97 -2.65 -17.26
CA LYS A 160 -1.67 -3.09 -18.48
C LYS A 160 -0.76 -3.19 -19.68
N GLU A 161 -0.08 -2.09 -20.03
CA GLU A 161 0.64 -1.97 -21.30
C GLU A 161 2.01 -2.63 -21.28
N GLU A 162 2.79 -2.43 -20.20
CA GLU A 162 4.17 -2.96 -20.15
C GLU A 162 4.25 -4.35 -19.49
N LYS A 163 3.38 -4.63 -18.53
CA LYS A 163 3.37 -5.94 -17.84
C LYS A 163 2.33 -6.91 -18.37
N GLY A 164 1.42 -6.47 -19.25
CA GLY A 164 0.41 -7.32 -19.85
C GLY A 164 -0.55 -7.92 -18.83
N CYS A 165 -0.96 -7.14 -17.82
CA CYS A 165 -1.92 -7.60 -16.83
C CYS A 165 -3.35 -7.56 -17.40
N ASP A 166 -4.09 -8.66 -17.21
CA ASP A 166 -5.50 -8.75 -17.59
C ASP A 166 -6.38 -7.91 -16.67
N LEU A 167 -6.05 -7.87 -15.37
CA LEU A 167 -6.72 -7.08 -14.35
C LEU A 167 -5.72 -6.25 -13.56
N VAL A 168 -6.11 -5.03 -13.20
CA VAL A 168 -5.32 -4.14 -12.35
C VAL A 168 -6.15 -3.69 -11.16
N ILE A 169 -5.63 -3.89 -9.97
CA ILE A 169 -6.28 -3.63 -8.70
C ILE A 169 -5.45 -2.64 -7.88
N ALA A 170 -6.06 -1.56 -7.42
CA ALA A 170 -5.51 -0.71 -6.38
C ALA A 170 -5.97 -1.20 -5.01
N ILE A 171 -5.03 -1.42 -4.09
CA ILE A 171 -5.32 -1.63 -2.67
C ILE A 171 -5.24 -0.25 -2.01
N SER A 172 -6.38 0.29 -1.60
CA SER A 172 -6.52 1.67 -1.18
C SER A 172 -6.77 1.82 0.32
N HIS A 173 -6.19 2.87 0.89
CA HIS A 173 -6.52 3.41 2.21
C HIS A 173 -6.86 4.91 2.11
N CYS A 174 -7.68 5.27 1.11
CA CYS A 174 -7.96 6.67 0.76
C CYS A 174 -9.31 7.17 1.27
N GLY A 175 -10.23 6.26 1.59
CA GLY A 175 -11.64 6.61 1.78
C GLY A 175 -12.40 6.71 0.45
N MET A 176 -13.72 6.60 0.53
CA MET A 176 -14.59 6.45 -0.63
C MET A 176 -14.57 7.65 -1.58
N GLU A 177 -14.54 8.86 -1.05
CA GLU A 177 -14.60 10.06 -1.90
C GLU A 177 -13.31 10.23 -2.73
N GLU A 178 -12.14 9.99 -2.15
CA GLU A 178 -10.87 10.06 -2.90
C GLU A 178 -10.75 8.88 -3.88
N ASP A 179 -11.23 7.68 -3.51
CA ASP A 179 -11.28 6.54 -4.42
C ASP A 179 -12.19 6.77 -5.62
N ARG A 180 -13.35 7.40 -5.42
CA ARG A 180 -14.22 7.83 -6.52
C ARG A 180 -13.55 8.87 -7.42
N ALA A 181 -12.87 9.85 -6.83
CA ALA A 181 -12.14 10.85 -7.61
C ALA A 181 -11.02 10.18 -8.42
N THR A 182 -10.31 9.25 -7.80
CA THR A 182 -9.29 8.43 -8.46
C THR A 182 -9.89 7.62 -9.62
N ALA A 183 -11.02 6.95 -9.42
CA ALA A 183 -11.69 6.18 -10.47
C ALA A 183 -12.15 7.05 -11.65
N ARG A 184 -12.72 8.23 -11.37
CA ARG A 184 -13.13 9.19 -12.41
C ARG A 184 -11.99 9.66 -13.29
N ALA A 185 -10.80 9.78 -12.72
CA ALA A 185 -9.59 10.26 -13.41
C ALA A 185 -8.88 9.17 -14.23
N GLN A 186 -9.36 7.92 -14.22
CA GLN A 186 -8.70 6.82 -14.94
C GLN A 186 -9.09 6.77 -16.42
N GLU A 187 -8.16 6.27 -17.22
CA GLU A 187 -8.27 6.14 -18.69
C GLU A 187 -8.62 4.70 -19.12
N GLY A 188 -9.29 3.92 -18.27
CA GLY A 188 -9.69 2.55 -18.57
C GLY A 188 -8.62 1.48 -18.30
N PHE A 189 -7.54 1.83 -17.61
CA PHE A 189 -6.47 0.87 -17.24
C PHE A 189 -6.63 0.29 -15.83
N LEU A 190 -7.42 0.92 -14.95
CA LEU A 190 -7.71 0.45 -13.60
C LEU A 190 -9.07 -0.26 -13.61
N ASP A 191 -9.12 -1.47 -13.08
CA ASP A 191 -10.35 -2.27 -13.07
C ASP A 191 -11.04 -2.27 -11.70
N VAL A 192 -10.27 -2.29 -10.61
CA VAL A 192 -10.81 -2.40 -9.25
C VAL A 192 -10.05 -1.52 -8.28
N ILE A 193 -10.77 -0.87 -7.37
CA ILE A 193 -10.21 -0.28 -6.14
C ILE A 193 -10.78 -1.04 -4.95
N GLN A 194 -9.93 -1.68 -4.18
CA GLN A 194 -10.31 -2.26 -2.89
C GLN A 194 -10.19 -1.15 -1.84
N ASN A 195 -11.33 -0.56 -1.52
CA ASN A 195 -11.47 0.58 -0.63
C ASN A 195 -11.24 0.22 0.85
N ALA A 196 -10.73 1.18 1.63
CA ALA A 196 -10.66 1.15 3.09
C ALA A 196 -10.63 2.58 3.67
N HIS A 197 -10.39 2.74 4.96
CA HIS A 197 -10.33 3.96 5.77
C HIS A 197 -11.66 4.39 6.40
N ASP A 198 -12.72 4.57 5.63
CA ASP A 198 -14.00 5.12 6.12
C ASP A 198 -14.82 4.16 6.99
N HIS A 199 -14.38 2.91 7.15
CA HIS A 199 -15.11 1.86 7.89
C HIS A 199 -16.55 1.65 7.36
N LEU A 200 -16.75 1.87 6.07
CA LEU A 200 -18.03 1.68 5.40
C LEU A 200 -18.15 0.28 4.80
N ALA A 201 -19.35 -0.25 4.80
CA ALA A 201 -19.69 -1.49 4.12
C ALA A 201 -20.86 -1.26 3.17
N TYR A 202 -20.76 -1.80 1.97
CA TYR A 202 -21.78 -1.70 0.94
C TYR A 202 -22.26 -3.09 0.53
N ASP A 203 -23.57 -3.27 0.44
CA ASP A 203 -24.17 -4.55 0.01
C ASP A 203 -23.97 -4.83 -1.48
N GLN A 204 -23.68 -3.80 -2.26
CA GLN A 204 -23.44 -3.88 -3.69
C GLN A 204 -22.18 -3.10 -4.04
N PRO A 205 -21.39 -3.59 -5.02
CA PRO A 205 -20.23 -2.85 -5.49
C PRO A 205 -20.64 -1.50 -6.08
N ILE A 206 -19.85 -0.48 -5.81
CA ILE A 206 -19.98 0.82 -6.46
C ILE A 206 -19.16 0.77 -7.75
N VAL A 207 -19.72 1.30 -8.84
CA VAL A 207 -19.02 1.40 -10.12
C VAL A 207 -18.93 2.87 -10.51
N GLU A 208 -17.72 3.36 -10.69
CA GLU A 208 -17.43 4.73 -11.13
C GLU A 208 -16.48 4.68 -12.33
N ASN A 209 -16.87 5.27 -13.47
CA ASN A 209 -16.08 5.28 -14.70
C ASN A 209 -15.55 3.88 -15.13
N GLY A 210 -16.32 2.82 -14.90
CA GLY A 210 -15.95 1.43 -15.19
C GLY A 210 -15.06 0.77 -14.15
N VAL A 211 -14.60 1.48 -13.11
CA VAL A 211 -13.83 0.94 -11.99
C VAL A 211 -14.79 0.44 -10.91
N ILE A 212 -14.58 -0.77 -10.44
CA ILE A 212 -15.36 -1.42 -9.37
C ILE A 212 -14.73 -1.10 -8.01
N MET A 213 -15.57 -0.66 -7.06
CA MET A 213 -15.17 -0.39 -5.68
C MET A 213 -16.03 -1.16 -4.70
#